data_e2479a9a39f815bd8b2252151a5bdf03
#
_entry.id   e2479a9a39f815bd8b2252151a5bdf03
#
_cell.length_a   1.000
_cell.length_b   1.000
_cell.length_c   1.000
_cell.angle_alpha   90.00
_cell.angle_beta   90.00
_cell.angle_gamma   90.00
#
_symmetry.space_group_name_H-M   'P 1'
#
loop_
_entity.id
_entity.type
_entity.pdbx_description
1 polymer ?
#
loop_
_entity_poly.entity_id
_entity_poly.type
_entity_poly.pdbx_seq_one_letter_code
_entity_poly.pdbx_strand_id
1 'polypeptide(L)'
;MLTKDLHTHTLYSHGKGTPEENVLAAISCGLKTVAVSEHGPGHMFFGVRGRRLDGLRREMDRLKAKYSDKIEVLFGIESNLVGYGLTDIPKDLLDVFDVRLLAFHKGGRPGDGFGFARSRESLHL
;
A
#
# COMPACT_ATOMS: atom_id res chain seq x y z
N MET A 1 4.10 19.07 -11.44
CA MET A 1 5.16 18.38 -10.67
C MET A 1 4.52 17.41 -9.68
N LEU A 2 5.04 16.20 -9.60
CA LEU A 2 4.55 15.21 -8.66
C LEU A 2 4.98 15.58 -7.24
N THR A 3 4.03 15.71 -6.32
CA THR A 3 4.31 16.02 -4.92
C THR A 3 3.96 14.87 -3.98
N LYS A 4 3.27 13.85 -4.48
CA LYS A 4 2.82 12.71 -3.69
C LYS A 4 3.09 11.41 -4.42
N ASP A 5 3.47 10.39 -3.68
CA ASP A 5 3.47 9.01 -4.16
C ASP A 5 2.71 8.16 -3.16
N LEU A 6 1.54 7.72 -3.56
CA LEU A 6 0.62 6.98 -2.69
C LEU A 6 0.67 5.47 -2.93
N HIS A 7 1.59 5.00 -3.76
CA HIS A 7 1.64 3.58 -4.10
C HIS A 7 3.08 3.08 -4.19
N THR A 8 3.67 2.79 -3.04
CA THR A 8 5.00 2.19 -2.96
C THR A 8 4.95 0.87 -2.20
N HIS A 9 5.87 -0.01 -2.52
CA HIS A 9 6.00 -1.32 -1.89
C HIS A 9 7.37 -1.49 -1.26
N THR A 10 7.46 -2.38 -0.29
CA THR A 10 8.69 -2.63 0.46
C THR A 10 8.96 -4.13 0.58
N LEU A 11 9.95 -4.51 1.37
CA LEU A 11 10.27 -5.90 1.69
C LEU A 11 9.10 -6.66 2.29
N TYR A 12 8.12 -5.96 2.85
CA TYR A 12 6.94 -6.61 3.44
C TYR A 12 6.06 -7.27 2.39
N SER A 13 6.13 -6.84 1.12
CA SER A 13 5.47 -7.54 0.03
C SER A 13 6.46 -7.86 -1.08
N HIS A 14 6.51 -7.11 -2.17
CA HIS A 14 7.41 -7.44 -3.28
C HIS A 14 8.43 -6.35 -3.60
N GLY A 15 8.50 -5.31 -2.79
CA GLY A 15 9.50 -4.27 -2.96
C GLY A 15 10.87 -4.73 -2.46
N LYS A 16 11.89 -3.97 -2.76
CA LYS A 16 13.26 -4.32 -2.40
C LYS A 16 13.79 -3.55 -1.20
N GLY A 17 13.23 -2.38 -0.91
CA GLY A 17 13.69 -1.55 0.18
C GLY A 17 12.85 -1.68 1.44
N THR A 18 13.37 -1.14 2.53
CA THR A 18 12.61 -1.01 3.77
C THR A 18 11.62 0.17 3.65
N PRO A 19 10.58 0.21 4.51
CA PRO A 19 9.72 1.39 4.55
C PRO A 19 10.50 2.69 4.76
N GLU A 20 11.50 2.69 5.63
CA GLU A 20 12.30 3.89 5.87
C GLU A 20 13.09 4.31 4.63
N GLU A 21 13.65 3.36 3.89
CA GLU A 21 14.34 3.67 2.64
C GLU A 21 13.41 4.32 1.62
N ASN A 22 12.16 3.89 1.54
CA ASN A 22 11.18 4.52 0.67
C ASN A 22 10.89 5.96 1.10
N VAL A 23 10.78 6.20 2.40
CA VAL A 23 10.56 7.55 2.93
C VAL A 23 11.75 8.45 2.60
N LEU A 24 12.97 7.97 2.81
CA LEU A 24 14.18 8.75 2.53
C LEU A 24 14.31 9.05 1.04
N ALA A 25 13.99 8.10 0.17
CA ALA A 25 13.99 8.31 -1.27
C ALA A 25 12.97 9.38 -1.67
N ALA A 26 11.79 9.35 -1.08
CA ALA A 26 10.74 10.35 -1.34
C ALA A 26 11.21 11.75 -0.91
N ILE A 27 11.85 11.86 0.24
CA ILE A 27 12.41 13.14 0.71
C ILE A 27 13.44 13.65 -0.29
N SER A 28 14.35 12.80 -0.74
CA SER A 28 15.40 13.21 -1.67
C SER A 28 14.85 13.60 -3.04
N CYS A 29 13.69 13.08 -3.43
CA CYS A 29 12.99 13.45 -4.65
C CYS A 29 12.14 14.73 -4.51
N GLY A 30 12.10 15.31 -3.33
CA GLY A 30 11.31 16.52 -3.10
C GLY A 30 9.82 16.29 -2.93
N LEU A 31 9.39 15.06 -2.66
CA LEU A 31 7.97 14.77 -2.42
C LEU A 31 7.54 15.28 -1.06
N LYS A 32 6.28 15.68 -0.96
CA LYS A 32 5.69 16.15 0.30
C LYS A 32 4.89 15.07 1.00
N THR A 33 4.50 14.04 0.29
CA THR A 33 3.70 12.94 0.82
C THR A 33 4.15 11.63 0.20
N VAL A 34 4.31 10.60 1.02
CA VAL A 34 4.60 9.24 0.55
C VAL A 34 3.76 8.25 1.34
N ALA A 35 3.20 7.27 0.67
CA ALA A 35 2.50 6.17 1.31
C ALA A 35 3.20 4.85 0.99
N VAL A 36 3.37 4.02 2.00
CA VAL A 36 3.74 2.63 1.80
C VAL A 36 2.42 1.85 1.72
N SER A 37 2.15 1.28 0.55
CA SER A 37 0.87 0.65 0.24
C SER A 37 1.10 -0.79 -0.17
N GLU A 38 1.34 -1.64 0.82
CA GLU A 38 1.63 -3.05 0.60
C GLU A 38 0.39 -3.80 0.12
N HIS A 39 0.61 -4.99 -0.44
CA HIS A 39 -0.50 -5.85 -0.85
C HIS A 39 -1.29 -6.32 0.37
N GLY A 40 -2.61 -6.30 0.25
CA GLY A 40 -3.51 -6.76 1.29
C GLY A 40 -3.42 -8.27 1.53
N PRO A 41 -3.98 -8.75 2.64
CA PRO A 41 -3.78 -10.13 3.10
C PRO A 41 -4.32 -11.21 2.16
N GLY A 42 -5.22 -10.85 1.25
CA GLY A 42 -5.74 -11.81 0.28
C GLY A 42 -4.87 -12.02 -0.94
N HIS A 43 -3.78 -11.28 -1.09
CA HIS A 43 -2.88 -11.49 -2.22
C HIS A 43 -2.13 -12.81 -2.03
N MET A 44 -2.14 -13.66 -3.06
CA MET A 44 -1.67 -15.05 -2.96
C MET A 44 -0.20 -15.15 -2.53
N PHE A 45 0.68 -14.34 -3.11
CA PHE A 45 2.12 -14.46 -2.87
C PHE A 45 2.69 -13.34 -2.01
N PHE A 46 2.16 -12.13 -2.12
CA PHE A 46 2.77 -10.95 -1.53
C PHE A 46 1.91 -10.26 -0.49
N GLY A 47 0.81 -10.89 -0.09
CA GLY A 47 -0.07 -10.29 0.90
C GLY A 47 0.57 -10.17 2.28
N VAL A 48 0.45 -9.01 2.89
CA VAL A 48 0.96 -8.76 4.23
C VAL A 48 -0.14 -9.03 5.24
N ARG A 49 0.11 -9.95 6.16
CA ARG A 49 -0.92 -10.39 7.12
C ARG A 49 -0.30 -10.78 8.45
N GLY A 50 -1.16 -10.89 9.47
CA GLY A 50 -0.77 -11.36 10.79
C GLY A 50 0.32 -10.53 11.42
N ARG A 51 1.36 -11.20 11.94
CA ARG A 51 2.47 -10.53 12.62
C ARG A 51 3.22 -9.56 11.72
N ARG A 52 3.30 -9.86 10.42
CA ARG A 52 3.96 -8.96 9.48
C ARG A 52 3.18 -7.66 9.36
N LEU A 53 1.87 -7.72 9.32
CA LEU A 53 1.04 -6.53 9.26
C LEU A 53 1.20 -5.70 10.54
N ASP A 54 1.19 -6.34 11.70
CA ASP A 54 1.40 -5.65 12.97
C ASP A 54 2.77 -4.98 13.01
N GLY A 55 3.80 -5.66 12.53
CA GLY A 55 5.15 -5.12 12.45
C GLY A 55 5.25 -3.93 11.53
N LEU A 56 4.61 -4.02 10.37
CA LEU A 56 4.56 -2.92 9.41
C LEU A 56 3.83 -1.72 10.00
N ARG A 57 2.71 -1.94 10.69
CA ARG A 57 1.96 -0.87 11.32
C ARG A 57 2.81 -0.12 12.34
N ARG A 58 3.53 -0.85 13.19
CA ARG A 58 4.43 -0.23 14.19
C ARG A 58 5.54 0.56 13.52
N GLU A 59 6.10 0.01 12.45
CA GLU A 59 7.15 0.70 11.70
C GLU A 59 6.62 1.98 11.04
N MET A 60 5.43 1.94 10.47
CA MET A 60 4.83 3.13 9.86
C MET A 60 4.54 4.21 10.91
N ASP A 61 4.06 3.83 12.09
CA ASP A 61 3.86 4.78 13.18
C ASP A 61 5.17 5.44 13.61
N ARG A 62 6.24 4.66 13.68
CA ARG A 62 7.58 5.17 13.99
C ARG A 62 8.05 6.17 12.94
N LEU A 63 7.86 5.86 11.66
CA LEU A 63 8.30 6.72 10.57
C LEU A 63 7.48 8.00 10.48
N LYS A 64 6.18 7.93 10.75
CA LYS A 64 5.33 9.11 10.81
C LYS A 64 5.86 10.11 11.83
N ALA A 65 6.22 9.62 13.02
CA ALA A 65 6.75 10.47 14.07
C ALA A 65 8.16 11.00 13.72
N LYS A 66 9.02 10.14 13.21
CA LYS A 66 10.41 10.48 12.93
C LYS A 66 10.55 11.55 11.85
N TYR A 67 9.72 11.51 10.84
CA TYR A 67 9.84 12.39 9.66
C TYR A 67 8.74 13.43 9.55
N SER A 68 7.98 13.66 10.62
CA SER A 68 6.83 14.57 10.62
C SER A 68 7.16 16.00 10.18
N ASP A 69 8.39 16.44 10.39
CA ASP A 69 8.84 17.79 10.01
C ASP A 69 9.37 17.87 8.58
N LYS A 70 9.49 16.75 7.89
CA LYS A 70 10.11 16.69 6.56
C LYS A 70 9.15 16.21 5.48
N ILE A 71 8.30 15.25 5.79
CA ILE A 71 7.41 14.64 4.82
C ILE A 71 6.20 14.02 5.55
N GLU A 72 5.06 14.06 4.89
CA GLU A 72 3.88 13.34 5.37
C GLU A 72 4.00 11.88 5.00
N VAL A 73 4.08 10.99 5.99
CA VAL A 73 4.15 9.55 5.79
C VAL A 73 2.77 8.95 6.04
N LEU A 74 2.26 8.20 5.09
CA LEU A 74 0.95 7.56 5.18
C LEU A 74 1.10 6.04 5.17
N PHE A 75 0.24 5.38 5.96
CA PHE A 75 0.15 3.94 5.95
C PHE A 75 -0.98 3.54 5.01
N GLY A 76 -0.62 2.98 3.87
CA GLY A 76 -1.55 2.57 2.85
C GLY A 76 -1.67 1.06 2.72
N ILE A 77 -2.65 0.63 1.96
CA ILE A 77 -2.83 -0.77 1.60
C ILE A 77 -3.37 -0.85 0.17
N GLU A 78 -2.82 -1.76 -0.61
CA GLU A 78 -3.36 -2.11 -1.92
C GLU A 78 -4.26 -3.33 -1.72
N SER A 79 -5.56 -3.10 -1.63
CA SER A 79 -6.52 -4.17 -1.42
C SER A 79 -6.87 -4.85 -2.72
N ASN A 80 -7.21 -6.13 -2.64
CA ASN A 80 -7.59 -6.94 -3.78
C ASN A 80 -9.11 -7.11 -3.83
N LEU A 81 -9.67 -7.02 -5.03
CA LEU A 81 -11.07 -7.35 -5.22
C LEU A 81 -11.19 -8.88 -5.27
N VAL A 82 -11.93 -9.44 -4.33
CA VAL A 82 -12.05 -10.90 -4.18
C VAL A 82 -13.44 -11.43 -4.51
N GLY A 83 -14.34 -10.58 -4.97
CA GLY A 83 -15.70 -10.96 -5.36
C GLY A 83 -16.56 -9.73 -5.47
N TYR A 84 -17.81 -9.86 -5.77
CA TYR A 84 -18.80 -8.81 -6.05
C TYR A 84 -18.70 -7.57 -5.13
N GLY A 85 -17.73 -6.70 -5.39
CA GLY A 85 -17.52 -5.49 -4.61
C GLY A 85 -16.80 -5.70 -3.28
N LEU A 86 -16.36 -6.93 -2.97
CA LEU A 86 -15.67 -7.23 -1.73
C LEU A 86 -14.17 -7.12 -1.91
N THR A 87 -13.48 -6.65 -0.89
CA THR A 87 -12.03 -6.60 -0.85
C THR A 87 -11.49 -7.58 0.17
N ASP A 88 -10.19 -7.81 0.13
CA ASP A 88 -9.52 -8.76 1.02
C ASP A 88 -9.20 -8.18 2.40
N ILE A 89 -9.62 -6.95 2.69
CA ILE A 89 -9.33 -6.31 3.97
C ILE A 89 -10.48 -6.55 4.93
N PRO A 90 -10.20 -7.16 6.11
CA PRO A 90 -11.21 -7.32 7.14
C PRO A 90 -11.77 -5.97 7.58
N LYS A 91 -13.05 -5.94 7.93
CA LYS A 91 -13.74 -4.71 8.31
C LYS A 91 -13.10 -3.99 9.49
N ASP A 92 -12.59 -4.74 10.45
CA ASP A 92 -11.97 -4.18 11.64
C ASP A 92 -10.61 -3.52 11.35
N LEU A 93 -10.05 -3.76 10.17
CA LEU A 93 -8.78 -3.15 9.74
C LEU A 93 -8.95 -1.96 8.80
N LEU A 94 -10.17 -1.68 8.34
CA LEU A 94 -10.39 -0.63 7.35
C LEU A 94 -9.91 0.74 7.84
N ASP A 95 -10.11 1.05 9.12
CA ASP A 95 -9.77 2.35 9.66
C ASP A 95 -8.28 2.47 10.06
N VAL A 96 -7.54 1.39 9.98
CA VAL A 96 -6.11 1.38 10.29
C VAL A 96 -5.30 2.11 9.22
N PHE A 97 -5.79 2.09 7.98
CA PHE A 97 -5.05 2.60 6.83
C PHE A 97 -5.46 4.02 6.47
N ASP A 98 -4.46 4.86 6.21
CA ASP A 98 -4.67 6.24 5.76
C ASP A 98 -5.08 6.29 4.28
N VAL A 99 -4.60 5.34 3.49
CA VAL A 99 -4.86 5.27 2.05
C VAL A 99 -5.22 3.84 1.69
N ARG A 100 -6.28 3.69 0.91
CA ARG A 100 -6.69 2.37 0.41
C ARG A 100 -6.76 2.42 -1.11
N LEU A 101 -5.98 1.56 -1.75
CA LEU A 101 -5.97 1.39 -3.19
C LEU A 101 -6.71 0.08 -3.52
N LEU A 102 -7.51 0.09 -4.56
CA LEU A 102 -8.22 -1.10 -4.99
C LEU A 102 -7.59 -1.60 -6.29
N ALA A 103 -7.31 -2.88 -6.35
CA ALA A 103 -6.69 -3.48 -7.51
C ALA A 103 -7.36 -4.80 -7.89
N PHE A 104 -7.37 -5.08 -9.20
CA PHE A 104 -7.72 -6.39 -9.73
C PHE A 104 -6.42 -7.07 -10.12
N HIS A 105 -6.15 -8.24 -9.53
CA HIS A 105 -4.93 -8.98 -9.82
C HIS A 105 -5.23 -10.16 -10.74
N LYS A 106 -4.33 -10.36 -11.70
CA LYS A 106 -4.48 -11.35 -12.75
C LYS A 106 -4.64 -12.78 -12.23
N GLY A 107 -4.07 -13.08 -11.09
CA GLY A 107 -4.12 -14.43 -10.53
C GLY A 107 -5.49 -14.87 -10.05
N GLY A 108 -6.47 -13.98 -10.04
CA GLY A 108 -7.81 -14.29 -9.55
C GLY A 108 -8.57 -15.24 -10.46
N ARG A 109 -8.79 -14.86 -11.72
CA ARG A 109 -9.56 -15.64 -12.66
C ARG A 109 -9.12 -15.38 -14.10
N PRO A 110 -9.40 -16.32 -15.03
CA PRO A 110 -9.17 -16.09 -16.44
C PRO A 110 -9.92 -14.85 -16.92
N GLY A 111 -9.24 -13.99 -17.63
CA GLY A 111 -9.83 -12.79 -18.20
C GLY A 111 -9.76 -11.55 -17.31
N ASP A 112 -9.43 -11.69 -16.04
CA ASP A 112 -9.35 -10.55 -15.15
C ASP A 112 -8.16 -9.63 -15.49
N GLY A 113 -7.15 -10.16 -16.12
CA GLY A 113 -5.90 -9.46 -16.36
C GLY A 113 -6.00 -8.21 -17.23
N PHE A 114 -6.90 -8.19 -18.19
CA PHE A 114 -6.97 -7.06 -19.13
C PHE A 114 -7.62 -5.82 -18.54
N GLY A 115 -8.41 -5.95 -17.51
CA GLY A 115 -8.99 -4.80 -16.82
C GLY A 115 -8.09 -4.21 -15.75
N PHE A 116 -7.04 -4.89 -15.43
CA PHE A 116 -6.19 -4.65 -14.30
C PHE A 116 -5.57 -3.24 -14.27
N ALA A 117 -4.88 -2.86 -15.32
CA ALA A 117 -4.16 -1.58 -15.31
C ALA A 117 -5.11 -0.38 -15.17
N ARG A 118 -6.21 -0.41 -15.88
CA ARG A 118 -7.16 0.70 -15.80
C ARG A 118 -7.79 0.83 -14.44
N SER A 119 -8.12 -0.30 -13.82
CA SER A 119 -8.71 -0.27 -12.49
C SER A 119 -7.80 0.41 -11.49
N ARG A 120 -6.54 0.11 -11.57
CA ARG A 120 -5.57 0.67 -10.63
C ARG A 120 -5.49 2.18 -10.72
N GLU A 121 -5.49 2.70 -11.93
CA GLU A 121 -5.35 4.14 -12.12
C GLU A 121 -6.59 4.92 -11.68
N SER A 122 -7.75 4.32 -11.81
CA SER A 122 -9.00 5.02 -11.57
C SER A 122 -9.53 4.90 -10.15
N LEU A 123 -8.98 4.01 -9.34
CA LEU A 123 -9.54 3.67 -8.03
C LEU A 123 -8.65 4.04 -6.86
N HIS A 124 -7.88 5.10 -7.01
CA HIS A 124 -7.19 5.69 -5.88
C HIS A 124 -8.19 6.43 -5.00
N LEU A 125 -8.24 6.06 -3.75
CA LEU A 125 -9.24 6.60 -2.82
C LEU A 125 -8.65 7.62 -1.86
#